data_2d968d451dc2a2fdae32bbd7671ac0e8
#
_entry.id   2d968d451dc2a2fdae32bbd7671ac0e8
#
_cell.length_a   1.000
_cell.length_b   1.000
_cell.length_c   1.000
_cell.angle_alpha   90.00
_cell.angle_beta   90.00
_cell.angle_gamma   90.00
#
_symmetry.space_group_name_H-M   'P 1'
#
loop_
_entity.id
_entity.type
_entity.pdbx_description
1 polymer ?
#
loop_
_entity_poly.entity_id
_entity_poly.type
_entity_poly.pdbx_seq_one_letter_code
_entity_poly.pdbx_strand_id
1 'polypeptide(L)'
;MHKEFLMGNAAIARGAVAAGLNLISGYPGTPSTEVLETTAKVNDGSIYVEWSVNEKAALELGAGAAYSGARSMVTMKQVGLNVASDPLMSLAYIGVKGGMVIMVADDPGPISSQTEQDTRHFAAFSKLPCFDPSSVQEAYDMIQDAFEYSEKYGTPVLFRPTTRV
;
A
#
# COMPACT_ATOMS: atom_id res chain seq x y z
N MET A 1 -12.08 6.51 24.75
CA MET A 1 -11.41 5.81 23.64
C MET A 1 -12.51 5.26 22.74
N HIS A 2 -12.62 5.76 21.51
CA HIS A 2 -13.61 5.24 20.56
C HIS A 2 -13.11 3.89 20.01
N LYS A 3 -13.97 2.87 20.04
CA LYS A 3 -13.64 1.53 19.50
C LYS A 3 -14.56 1.27 18.33
N GLU A 4 -13.98 0.84 17.21
CA GLU A 4 -14.70 0.40 16.03
C GLU A 4 -14.37 -1.06 15.70
N PHE A 5 -15.32 -1.76 15.13
CA PHE A 5 -15.10 -3.10 14.61
C PHE A 5 -14.91 -2.98 13.09
N LEU A 6 -13.68 -3.23 12.63
CA LEU A 6 -13.28 -3.04 11.24
C LEU A 6 -12.63 -4.31 10.68
N MET A 7 -12.70 -4.48 9.37
CA MET A 7 -11.81 -5.40 8.64
C MET A 7 -10.43 -4.74 8.48
N GLY A 8 -9.38 -5.54 8.30
CA GLY A 8 -8.02 -5.06 8.10
C GLY A 8 -7.88 -4.01 7.00
N ASN A 9 -8.48 -4.25 5.83
CA ASN A 9 -8.46 -3.29 4.72
C ASN A 9 -9.08 -1.94 5.09
N ALA A 10 -10.17 -1.94 5.87
CA ALA A 10 -10.79 -0.69 6.33
C ALA A 10 -9.92 0.04 7.36
N ALA A 11 -9.24 -0.71 8.23
CA ALA A 11 -8.31 -0.14 9.19
C ALA A 11 -7.08 0.49 8.51
N ILE A 12 -6.51 -0.19 7.51
CA ILE A 12 -5.41 0.33 6.69
C ILE A 12 -5.81 1.63 6.00
N ALA A 13 -6.97 1.65 5.34
CA ALA A 13 -7.48 2.85 4.67
C ALA A 13 -7.64 4.04 5.63
N ARG A 14 -8.25 3.81 6.79
CA ARG A 14 -8.44 4.86 7.80
C ARG A 14 -7.13 5.31 8.43
N GLY A 15 -6.20 4.40 8.68
CA GLY A 15 -4.86 4.73 9.14
C GLY A 15 -4.08 5.58 8.14
N ALA A 16 -4.17 5.26 6.85
CA ALA A 16 -3.56 6.05 5.79
C ALA A 16 -4.17 7.48 5.69
N VAL A 17 -5.49 7.60 5.80
CA VAL A 17 -6.17 8.91 5.85
C VAL A 17 -5.73 9.69 7.09
N ALA A 18 -5.67 9.06 8.25
CA ALA A 18 -5.20 9.69 9.49
C ALA A 18 -3.73 10.14 9.39
N ALA A 19 -2.91 9.43 8.61
CA ALA A 19 -1.53 9.80 8.29
C ALA A 19 -1.41 10.95 7.27
N GLY A 20 -2.52 11.51 6.79
CA GLY A 20 -2.47 12.62 5.83
C GLY A 20 -2.17 12.19 4.40
N LEU A 21 -2.73 11.08 3.96
CA LEU A 21 -2.66 10.59 2.57
C LEU A 21 -3.15 11.66 1.59
N ASN A 22 -2.40 11.89 0.51
CA ASN A 22 -2.78 12.83 -0.55
C ASN A 22 -3.26 12.14 -1.83
N LEU A 23 -2.71 10.95 -2.12
CA LEU A 23 -3.05 10.19 -3.31
C LEU A 23 -3.08 8.69 -3.02
N ILE A 24 -4.12 8.02 -3.51
CA ILE A 24 -4.17 6.57 -3.59
C ILE A 24 -4.49 6.13 -5.01
N SER A 25 -3.72 5.17 -5.51
CA SER A 25 -3.95 4.50 -6.78
C SER A 25 -3.88 3.00 -6.61
N GLY A 26 -4.47 2.27 -7.56
CA GLY A 26 -4.44 0.82 -7.50
C GLY A 26 -5.03 0.18 -8.75
N TYR A 27 -4.94 -1.12 -8.82
CA TYR A 27 -5.66 -1.95 -9.77
C TYR A 27 -6.52 -2.97 -9.02
N PRO A 28 -7.80 -3.16 -9.41
CA PRO A 28 -8.72 -4.03 -8.68
C PRO A 28 -8.19 -5.47 -8.56
N GLY A 29 -8.18 -6.00 -7.37
CA GLY A 29 -7.76 -7.38 -7.12
C GLY A 29 -7.91 -7.77 -5.65
N THR A 30 -8.76 -8.77 -5.36
CA THR A 30 -8.88 -9.32 -4.00
C THR A 30 -7.57 -10.01 -3.61
N PRO A 31 -7.03 -9.74 -2.39
CA PRO A 31 -7.69 -9.11 -1.24
C PRO A 31 -7.33 -7.63 -0.98
N SER A 32 -6.97 -6.82 -1.98
CA SER A 32 -6.54 -5.42 -1.79
C SER A 32 -7.59 -4.36 -2.12
N THR A 33 -8.63 -4.72 -2.86
CA THR A 33 -9.62 -3.79 -3.46
C THR A 33 -10.27 -2.86 -2.44
N GLU A 34 -10.67 -3.37 -1.28
CA GLU A 34 -11.44 -2.65 -0.29
C GLU A 34 -10.67 -1.50 0.39
N VAL A 35 -9.33 -1.51 0.31
CA VAL A 35 -8.52 -0.40 0.85
C VAL A 35 -8.80 0.89 0.07
N LEU A 36 -8.71 0.84 -1.26
CA LEU A 36 -8.98 1.99 -2.11
C LEU A 36 -10.45 2.40 -2.05
N GLU A 37 -11.38 1.42 -2.08
CA GLU A 37 -12.82 1.69 -1.97
C GLU A 37 -13.18 2.34 -0.63
N THR A 38 -12.58 1.89 0.48
CA THR A 38 -12.81 2.49 1.79
C THR A 38 -12.24 3.90 1.84
N THR A 39 -11.05 4.13 1.29
CA THR A 39 -10.48 5.46 1.19
C THR A 39 -11.40 6.39 0.40
N ALA A 40 -11.93 5.93 -0.74
CA ALA A 40 -12.88 6.71 -1.54
C ALA A 40 -14.16 7.07 -0.75
N LYS A 41 -14.67 6.15 0.07
CA LYS A 41 -15.89 6.36 0.88
C LYS A 41 -15.69 7.37 2.01
N VAL A 42 -14.49 7.41 2.61
CA VAL A 42 -14.21 8.32 3.74
C VAL A 42 -13.53 9.63 3.30
N ASN A 43 -13.20 9.76 2.02
CA ASN A 43 -12.57 10.93 1.44
C ASN A 43 -13.50 12.14 1.48
N ASP A 44 -13.03 13.24 2.03
CA ASP A 44 -13.72 14.54 2.06
C ASP A 44 -13.49 15.36 0.78
N GLY A 45 -12.79 14.82 -0.20
CA GLY A 45 -12.40 15.46 -1.45
C GLY A 45 -10.94 15.96 -1.47
N SER A 46 -10.21 15.81 -0.38
CA SER A 46 -8.79 16.21 -0.29
C SER A 46 -7.82 15.18 -0.86
N ILE A 47 -8.25 13.93 -1.00
CA ILE A 47 -7.41 12.83 -1.47
C ILE A 47 -7.74 12.52 -2.93
N TYR A 48 -6.73 12.48 -3.79
CA TYR A 48 -6.88 11.96 -5.15
C TYR A 48 -6.98 10.43 -5.13
N VAL A 49 -8.06 9.88 -5.69
CA VAL A 49 -8.35 8.43 -5.69
C VAL A 49 -8.52 7.96 -7.13
N GLU A 50 -7.77 6.95 -7.55
CA GLU A 50 -7.83 6.44 -8.92
C GLU A 50 -7.67 4.92 -9.02
N TRP A 51 -8.55 4.29 -9.79
CA TRP A 51 -8.28 2.99 -10.38
C TRP A 51 -7.49 3.16 -11.68
N SER A 52 -6.25 2.70 -11.68
CA SER A 52 -5.38 2.75 -12.86
C SER A 52 -5.63 1.56 -13.80
N VAL A 53 -5.10 1.62 -15.01
CA VAL A 53 -5.28 0.58 -16.03
C VAL A 53 -4.53 -0.73 -15.73
N ASN A 54 -3.51 -0.69 -14.89
CA ASN A 54 -2.77 -1.83 -14.34
C ASN A 54 -1.91 -1.39 -13.16
N GLU A 55 -1.27 -2.35 -12.48
CA GLU A 55 -0.46 -2.10 -11.29
C GLU A 55 0.82 -1.30 -11.58
N LYS A 56 1.40 -1.46 -12.76
CA LYS A 56 2.57 -0.66 -13.18
C LYS A 56 2.19 0.81 -13.27
N ALA A 57 1.10 1.15 -13.97
CA ALA A 57 0.62 2.52 -14.08
C ALA A 57 0.23 3.10 -12.72
N ALA A 58 -0.41 2.30 -11.86
CA ALA A 58 -0.74 2.70 -10.49
C ALA A 58 0.51 3.06 -9.69
N LEU A 59 1.57 2.25 -9.78
CA LEU A 59 2.81 2.48 -9.06
C LEU A 59 3.54 3.74 -9.59
N GLU A 60 3.57 3.93 -10.91
CA GLU A 60 4.19 5.11 -11.54
C GLU A 60 3.45 6.40 -11.16
N LEU A 61 2.11 6.36 -11.08
CA LEU A 61 1.30 7.50 -10.60
C LEU A 61 1.64 7.85 -9.14
N GLY A 62 1.65 6.84 -8.26
CA GLY A 62 2.03 7.02 -6.85
C GLY A 62 3.45 7.55 -6.69
N ALA A 63 4.38 7.07 -7.52
CA ALA A 63 5.76 7.55 -7.55
C ALA A 63 5.85 9.03 -7.95
N GLY A 64 5.12 9.45 -8.97
CA GLY A 64 5.07 10.85 -9.40
C GLY A 64 4.60 11.79 -8.28
N ALA A 65 3.57 11.36 -7.53
CA ALA A 65 3.11 12.09 -6.35
C ALA A 65 4.19 12.16 -5.25
N ALA A 66 4.83 11.03 -4.95
CA ALA A 66 5.89 10.97 -3.93
C ALA A 66 7.12 11.81 -4.31
N TYR A 67 7.51 11.85 -5.58
CA TYR A 67 8.58 12.73 -6.06
C TYR A 67 8.26 14.21 -5.86
N SER A 68 6.98 14.57 -5.96
CA SER A 68 6.49 15.92 -5.71
C SER A 68 6.40 16.28 -4.22
N GLY A 69 6.59 15.30 -3.34
CA GLY A 69 6.54 15.48 -1.88
C GLY A 69 5.19 15.16 -1.25
N ALA A 70 4.25 14.59 -1.99
CA ALA A 70 2.96 14.15 -1.47
C ALA A 70 3.06 12.76 -0.82
N ARG A 71 2.23 12.49 0.20
CA ARG A 71 2.03 11.13 0.71
C ARG A 71 1.17 10.34 -0.24
N SER A 72 1.71 9.24 -0.77
CA SER A 72 1.02 8.38 -1.73
C SER A 72 0.95 6.92 -1.27
N MET A 73 -0.16 6.28 -1.58
CA MET A 73 -0.33 4.83 -1.37
C MET A 73 -0.73 4.16 -2.68
N VAL A 74 -0.14 3.01 -2.94
CA VAL A 74 -0.52 2.17 -4.10
C VAL A 74 -0.97 0.82 -3.60
N THR A 75 -2.11 0.34 -4.08
CA THR A 75 -2.71 -0.93 -3.62
C THR A 75 -2.76 -1.96 -4.73
N MET A 76 -2.34 -3.18 -4.40
CA MET A 76 -2.38 -4.31 -5.31
C MET A 76 -2.36 -5.64 -4.54
N LYS A 77 -2.76 -6.71 -5.20
CA LYS A 77 -2.53 -8.07 -4.71
C LYS A 77 -1.14 -8.58 -5.09
N GLN A 78 -0.71 -9.72 -4.52
CA GLN A 78 0.65 -10.24 -4.71
C GLN A 78 1.06 -10.41 -6.19
N VAL A 79 0.16 -10.91 -7.05
CA VAL A 79 0.48 -11.09 -8.48
C VAL A 79 0.59 -9.76 -9.23
N GLY A 80 -0.07 -8.71 -8.73
CA GLY A 80 0.05 -7.36 -9.27
C GLY A 80 1.46 -6.79 -9.07
N LEU A 81 2.14 -7.19 -8.00
CA LEU A 81 3.53 -6.79 -7.76
C LEU A 81 4.48 -7.31 -8.84
N ASN A 82 4.16 -8.45 -9.47
CA ASN A 82 4.94 -8.95 -10.61
C ASN A 82 4.86 -7.98 -11.80
N VAL A 83 3.68 -7.40 -12.06
CA VAL A 83 3.47 -6.39 -13.11
C VAL A 83 4.18 -5.08 -12.75
N ALA A 84 4.15 -4.68 -11.50
CA ALA A 84 4.75 -3.46 -10.99
C ALA A 84 6.25 -3.61 -10.61
N SER A 85 6.86 -4.76 -10.85
CA SER A 85 8.24 -5.03 -10.41
C SER A 85 9.28 -4.11 -11.07
N ASP A 86 9.11 -3.75 -12.33
CA ASP A 86 10.00 -2.84 -13.05
C ASP A 86 10.07 -1.44 -12.38
N PRO A 87 8.96 -0.69 -12.21
CA PRO A 87 9.03 0.58 -11.49
C PRO A 87 9.38 0.41 -10.00
N LEU A 88 9.03 -0.71 -9.36
CA LEU A 88 9.43 -0.97 -7.98
C LEU A 88 10.95 -0.99 -7.81
N MET A 89 11.66 -1.70 -8.69
CA MET A 89 13.12 -1.79 -8.64
C MET A 89 13.79 -0.45 -8.93
N SER A 90 13.22 0.33 -9.86
CA SER A 90 13.70 1.69 -10.15
C SER A 90 13.49 2.60 -8.95
N LEU A 91 12.33 2.56 -8.31
CA LEU A 91 12.00 3.32 -7.10
C LEU A 91 12.90 2.98 -5.92
N ALA A 92 13.21 1.68 -5.73
CA ALA A 92 14.10 1.23 -4.67
C ALA A 92 15.50 1.84 -4.79
N TYR A 93 15.93 2.15 -6.01
CA TYR A 93 17.22 2.79 -6.28
C TYR A 93 17.16 4.33 -6.19
N ILE A 94 16.09 4.94 -6.73
CA ILE A 94 15.97 6.41 -6.81
C ILE A 94 15.54 6.99 -5.45
N GLY A 95 14.68 6.29 -4.71
CA GLY A 95 14.05 6.80 -3.50
C GLY A 95 12.87 7.72 -3.78
N VAL A 96 12.34 8.35 -2.74
CA VAL A 96 11.19 9.25 -2.79
C VAL A 96 11.41 10.47 -1.89
N LYS A 97 10.61 11.52 -2.09
CA LYS A 97 10.64 12.74 -1.28
C LYS A 97 9.48 12.79 -0.28
N GLY A 98 8.27 12.51 -0.74
CA GLY A 98 7.10 12.33 0.11
C GLY A 98 6.96 10.88 0.54
N GLY A 99 6.18 10.61 1.59
CA GLY A 99 5.94 9.26 2.08
C GLY A 99 5.25 8.41 1.01
N MET A 100 5.83 7.25 0.70
CA MET A 100 5.24 6.31 -0.25
C MET A 100 5.12 4.92 0.33
N VAL A 101 3.89 4.43 0.37
CA VAL A 101 3.57 3.08 0.82
C VAL A 101 3.02 2.26 -0.34
N ILE A 102 3.65 1.13 -0.61
CA ILE A 102 3.22 0.14 -1.60
C ILE A 102 2.57 -1.01 -0.83
N MET A 103 1.25 -0.97 -0.76
CA MET A 103 0.45 -1.99 -0.06
C MET A 103 0.21 -3.17 -0.99
N VAL A 104 0.75 -4.31 -0.61
CA VAL A 104 0.64 -5.56 -1.35
C VAL A 104 -0.02 -6.62 -0.49
N ALA A 105 -1.26 -6.97 -0.81
CA ALA A 105 -2.02 -7.95 -0.05
C ALA A 105 -1.71 -9.37 -0.53
N ASP A 106 -1.14 -10.17 0.37
CA ASP A 106 -0.86 -11.59 0.14
C ASP A 106 -2.06 -12.48 0.48
N ASP A 107 -2.16 -13.59 -0.22
CA ASP A 107 -3.21 -14.60 -0.02
C ASP A 107 -2.58 -15.99 0.25
N PRO A 108 -2.02 -16.20 1.47
CA PRO A 108 -1.36 -17.46 1.82
C PRO A 108 -2.38 -18.61 1.91
N GLY A 109 -2.08 -19.71 1.21
CA GLY A 109 -3.01 -20.79 0.96
C GLY A 109 -4.17 -20.28 0.11
N PRO A 110 -3.99 -20.03 -1.18
CA PRO A 110 -4.80 -19.11 -1.97
C PRO A 110 -6.29 -19.40 -1.85
N ILE A 111 -7.05 -18.38 -1.38
CA ILE A 111 -8.51 -18.44 -1.22
C ILE A 111 -9.18 -17.79 -2.43
N SER A 112 -8.68 -16.63 -2.86
CA SER A 112 -9.25 -15.85 -3.95
C SER A 112 -8.25 -15.54 -5.08
N SER A 113 -6.96 -15.74 -4.83
CA SER A 113 -5.92 -15.51 -5.83
C SER A 113 -5.61 -16.78 -6.63
N GLN A 114 -5.14 -16.60 -7.87
CA GLN A 114 -4.79 -17.71 -8.76
C GLN A 114 -3.49 -18.43 -8.35
N THR A 115 -2.66 -17.79 -7.54
CA THR A 115 -1.37 -18.34 -7.06
C THR A 115 -1.10 -17.88 -5.64
N GLU A 116 -0.13 -18.49 -4.98
CA GLU A 116 0.43 -18.06 -3.71
C GLU A 116 1.81 -17.45 -3.96
N GLN A 117 2.05 -16.28 -3.36
CA GLN A 117 3.35 -15.63 -3.35
C GLN A 117 3.60 -15.03 -1.98
N ASP A 118 4.85 -15.09 -1.52
CA ASP A 118 5.29 -14.39 -0.32
C ASP A 118 6.05 -13.12 -0.75
N THR A 119 5.37 -11.99 -0.70
CA THR A 119 5.92 -10.72 -1.17
C THR A 119 7.02 -10.14 -0.26
N ARG A 120 7.27 -10.74 0.92
CA ARG A 120 8.46 -10.45 1.73
C ARG A 120 9.76 -10.75 0.98
N HIS A 121 9.73 -11.70 0.04
CA HIS A 121 10.87 -11.96 -0.84
C HIS A 121 11.13 -10.80 -1.82
N PHE A 122 10.09 -10.11 -2.27
CA PHE A 122 10.27 -8.87 -3.04
C PHE A 122 10.93 -7.77 -2.20
N ALA A 123 10.53 -7.61 -0.94
CA ALA A 123 11.17 -6.67 -0.03
C ALA A 123 12.66 -7.00 0.13
N ALA A 124 12.99 -8.25 0.40
CA ALA A 124 14.37 -8.68 0.54
C ALA A 124 15.21 -8.46 -0.74
N PHE A 125 14.64 -8.80 -1.91
CA PHE A 125 15.30 -8.64 -3.20
C PHE A 125 15.50 -7.18 -3.60
N SER A 126 14.48 -6.33 -3.41
CA SER A 126 14.54 -4.89 -3.69
C SER A 126 15.27 -4.10 -2.60
N LYS A 127 15.55 -4.72 -1.45
CA LYS A 127 16.11 -4.08 -0.24
C LYS A 127 15.22 -2.97 0.32
N LEU A 128 13.92 -3.03 0.07
CA LEU A 128 12.95 -2.12 0.65
C LEU A 128 12.51 -2.59 2.05
N PRO A 129 12.25 -1.66 2.97
CA PRO A 129 11.63 -2.00 4.24
C PRO A 129 10.22 -2.58 4.02
N CYS A 130 9.84 -3.55 4.88
CA CYS A 130 8.55 -4.21 4.80
C CYS A 130 7.87 -4.19 6.17
N PHE A 131 6.65 -3.69 6.21
CA PHE A 131 5.76 -3.74 7.36
C PHE A 131 4.74 -4.87 7.16
N ASP A 132 4.64 -5.77 8.12
CA ASP A 132 3.84 -7.02 8.03
C ASP A 132 2.93 -7.13 9.26
N PRO A 133 1.77 -6.46 9.26
CA PRO A 133 0.86 -6.46 10.41
C PRO A 133 0.24 -7.83 10.64
N SER A 134 0.05 -8.19 11.91
CA SER A 134 -0.56 -9.44 12.35
C SER A 134 -1.99 -9.27 12.89
N SER A 135 -2.44 -8.05 13.05
CA SER A 135 -3.78 -7.72 13.55
C SER A 135 -4.33 -6.44 12.92
N VAL A 136 -5.64 -6.26 13.03
CA VAL A 136 -6.34 -5.07 12.52
C VAL A 136 -5.83 -3.78 13.19
N GLN A 137 -5.53 -3.84 14.50
CA GLN A 137 -4.99 -2.69 15.21
C GLN A 137 -3.56 -2.36 14.73
N GLU A 138 -2.72 -3.37 14.61
CA GLU A 138 -1.37 -3.17 14.04
C GLU A 138 -1.42 -2.62 12.62
N ALA A 139 -2.36 -3.09 11.81
CA ALA A 139 -2.51 -2.58 10.45
C ALA A 139 -2.83 -1.08 10.42
N TYR A 140 -3.67 -0.61 11.35
CA TYR A 140 -3.98 0.81 11.50
C TYR A 140 -2.78 1.63 12.00
N ASP A 141 -2.05 1.12 12.98
CA ASP A 141 -0.92 1.85 13.59
C ASP A 141 0.30 1.83 12.65
N MET A 142 0.66 0.65 12.15
CA MET A 142 1.84 0.47 11.30
C MET A 142 1.76 1.21 9.96
N ILE A 143 0.56 1.42 9.39
CA ILE A 143 0.46 2.17 8.13
C ILE A 143 0.88 3.64 8.31
N GLN A 144 0.62 4.21 9.47
CA GLN A 144 1.04 5.55 9.82
C GLN A 144 2.57 5.60 10.00
N ASP A 145 3.11 4.63 10.75
CA ASP A 145 4.57 4.48 10.94
C ASP A 145 5.28 4.27 9.59
N ALA A 146 4.66 3.55 8.66
CA ALA A 146 5.21 3.30 7.33
C ALA A 146 5.38 4.59 6.52
N PHE A 147 4.42 5.51 6.57
CA PHE A 147 4.55 6.84 5.93
C PHE A 147 5.67 7.67 6.56
N GLU A 148 5.72 7.71 7.88
CA GLU A 148 6.77 8.44 8.61
C GLU A 148 8.15 7.84 8.34
N TYR A 149 8.26 6.52 8.30
CA TYR A 149 9.50 5.83 7.96
C TYR A 149 9.94 6.16 6.53
N SER A 150 9.02 6.10 5.58
CA SER A 150 9.28 6.42 4.18
C SER A 150 9.86 7.83 4.01
N GLU A 151 9.23 8.83 4.62
CA GLU A 151 9.69 10.22 4.58
C GLU A 151 11.05 10.40 5.26
N LYS A 152 11.21 9.81 6.44
CA LYS A 152 12.44 9.94 7.23
C LYS A 152 13.66 9.42 6.50
N TYR A 153 13.51 8.34 5.75
CA TYR A 153 14.63 7.68 5.08
C TYR A 153 14.65 7.88 3.55
N GLY A 154 13.67 8.59 3.00
CA GLY A 154 13.56 8.88 1.57
C GLY A 154 13.42 7.62 0.70
N THR A 155 12.75 6.59 1.21
CA THR A 155 12.60 5.29 0.55
C THR A 155 11.14 4.86 0.50
N PRO A 156 10.65 4.26 -0.60
CA PRO A 156 9.35 3.62 -0.55
C PRO A 156 9.35 2.44 0.42
N VAL A 157 8.18 2.12 0.94
CA VAL A 157 7.98 1.05 1.92
C VAL A 157 6.98 0.04 1.38
N LEU A 158 7.28 -1.25 1.49
CA LEU A 158 6.30 -2.30 1.28
C LEU A 158 5.46 -2.49 2.54
N PHE A 159 4.15 -2.55 2.38
CA PHE A 159 3.20 -2.85 3.44
C PHE A 159 2.43 -4.12 3.06
N ARG A 160 2.62 -5.17 3.82
CA ARG A 160 2.20 -6.53 3.45
C ARG A 160 1.13 -7.08 4.40
N PRO A 161 -0.14 -6.73 4.26
CA PRO A 161 -1.20 -7.46 4.95
C PRO A 161 -1.46 -8.80 4.26
N THR A 162 -2.10 -9.70 5.00
CA THR A 162 -2.60 -10.96 4.45
C THR A 162 -4.11 -11.04 4.57
N THR A 163 -4.71 -12.03 3.91
CA THR A 163 -6.15 -12.36 4.07
C THR A 163 -6.53 -12.73 5.52
N ARG A 164 -5.58 -12.81 6.45
CA ARG A 164 -5.79 -13.16 7.86
C ARG A 164 -5.90 -11.94 8.79
N VAL A 165 -5.73 -10.74 8.25
CA VAL A 165 -5.78 -9.47 9.01
C VAL A 165 -7.07 -8.73 8.77
#